data_9d64ac3ffd5e945cb52c4d857f9b3cca
#
_entry.id   9d64ac3ffd5e945cb52c4d857f9b3cca
#
_cell.length_a   1.000
_cell.length_b   1.000
_cell.length_c   1.000
_cell.angle_alpha   90.00
_cell.angle_beta   90.00
_cell.angle_gamma   90.00
#
_symmetry.space_group_name_H-M   'P 1'
#
loop_
_entity.id
_entity.type
_entity.pdbx_description
1 polymer ?
#
loop_
_entity_poly.entity_id
_entity_poly.type
_entity_poly.pdbx_seq_one_letter_code
_entity_poly.pdbx_strand_id
1 'polypeptide(L)'
;RDDVESRGLGDVYKRQELVGYGISADAYHLTAPDPEGRGAARCMKMALEHAGMKPEEIDYVNTHGTSTPLGDICEIKAIKAVFGDHAKNGLLISSTKSMTGHLLGAAGGVELAACLMAMQDNIIPPTINVDNQDPECDLDCVPNKARETRVDAVLSNSFGFGGHNSSVIVKRFA
;
A
#
# COMPACT_ATOMS: atom_id res chain seq x y z
N ARG A 1 3.28 -4.20 -28.25
CA ARG A 1 3.66 -3.28 -29.34
C ARG A 1 3.04 -1.95 -29.05
N ASP A 2 3.87 -0.91 -28.87
CA ASP A 2 3.36 0.43 -28.63
C ASP A 2 2.72 0.96 -29.92
N ASP A 3 1.55 1.52 -29.79
CA ASP A 3 0.87 2.16 -30.90
C ASP A 3 1.59 3.47 -31.25
N VAL A 4 1.73 3.73 -32.54
CA VAL A 4 2.38 4.96 -33.02
C VAL A 4 1.63 6.20 -32.55
N GLU A 5 0.33 6.10 -32.38
CA GLU A 5 -0.52 7.21 -31.95
C GLU A 5 -0.37 7.55 -30.47
N SER A 6 -0.02 6.57 -29.63
CA SER A 6 0.19 6.78 -28.19
C SER A 6 1.57 7.36 -27.85
N ARG A 7 2.44 7.50 -28.82
CA ARG A 7 3.82 7.97 -28.63
C ARG A 7 3.99 9.46 -28.54
N GLY A 8 2.93 10.22 -28.68
CA GLY A 8 3.03 11.66 -28.85
C GLY A 8 3.72 12.39 -27.71
N LEU A 9 3.78 11.81 -26.52
CA LEU A 9 4.33 12.46 -25.33
C LEU A 9 5.45 11.65 -24.66
N GLY A 10 6.20 10.87 -25.42
CA GLY A 10 7.40 10.22 -24.89
C GLY A 10 7.14 8.93 -24.13
N ASP A 11 6.16 8.18 -24.57
CA ASP A 11 5.83 6.84 -24.12
C ASP A 11 6.93 5.79 -24.35
N VAL A 12 8.05 6.22 -24.81
CA VAL A 12 9.26 5.41 -25.01
C VAL A 12 9.87 4.91 -23.69
N TYR A 13 9.49 5.47 -22.55
CA TYR A 13 10.04 5.07 -21.26
C TYR A 13 8.97 4.44 -20.37
N LYS A 14 9.04 3.14 -20.21
CA LYS A 14 8.36 2.45 -19.12
C LYS A 14 9.26 2.49 -17.89
N ARG A 15 8.78 3.10 -16.82
CA ARG A 15 9.54 3.24 -15.57
C ARG A 15 9.08 2.28 -14.50
N GLN A 16 7.79 1.96 -14.51
CA GLN A 16 7.16 1.04 -13.57
C GLN A 16 6.16 0.13 -14.29
N GLU A 17 5.90 -1.02 -13.67
CA GLU A 17 4.86 -1.96 -14.10
C GLU A 17 3.85 -2.17 -12.98
N LEU A 18 2.57 -2.17 -13.32
CA LEU A 18 1.53 -2.70 -12.44
C LEU A 18 1.51 -4.23 -12.64
N VAL A 19 2.05 -4.95 -11.68
CA VAL A 19 2.31 -6.40 -11.81
C VAL A 19 1.31 -7.26 -11.06
N GLY A 20 0.65 -6.72 -10.04
CA GLY A 20 -0.27 -7.49 -9.24
C GLY A 20 -1.47 -6.69 -8.77
N TYR A 21 -2.59 -7.39 -8.61
CA TYR A 21 -3.74 -6.87 -7.89
C TYR A 21 -4.47 -8.00 -7.17
N GLY A 22 -5.12 -7.65 -6.08
CA GLY A 22 -5.99 -8.53 -5.32
C GLY A 22 -7.27 -7.80 -4.94
N ILE A 23 -8.35 -8.55 -4.85
CA ILE A 23 -9.66 -8.06 -4.42
C ILE A 23 -10.27 -9.07 -3.47
N SER A 24 -10.86 -8.61 -2.38
CA SER A 24 -11.59 -9.46 -1.44
C SER A 24 -12.75 -8.71 -0.80
N ALA A 25 -13.57 -9.44 -0.06
CA ALA A 25 -14.57 -8.87 0.81
C ALA A 25 -14.47 -9.50 2.19
N ASP A 26 -14.62 -8.68 3.25
CA ASP A 26 -14.59 -9.18 4.64
C ASP A 26 -15.78 -10.08 4.96
N ALA A 27 -16.96 -9.76 4.39
CA ALA A 27 -18.23 -10.41 4.72
C ALA A 27 -18.51 -10.42 6.24
N TYR A 28 -18.09 -9.35 6.93
CA TYR A 28 -18.17 -9.23 8.37
C TYR A 28 -19.21 -8.22 8.84
N HIS A 29 -19.09 -6.97 8.45
CA HIS A 29 -20.00 -5.89 8.84
C HIS A 29 -20.11 -4.84 7.74
N LEU A 30 -21.18 -4.03 7.79
CA LEU A 30 -21.44 -3.02 6.76
C LEU A 30 -20.37 -1.92 6.69
N THR A 31 -19.82 -1.52 7.83
CA THR A 31 -18.85 -0.42 7.91
C THR A 31 -17.59 -0.74 8.71
N ALA A 32 -17.64 -1.73 9.61
CA ALA A 32 -16.48 -2.13 10.41
C ALA A 32 -15.64 -3.17 9.67
N PRO A 33 -14.30 -3.07 9.71
CA PRO A 33 -13.43 -4.11 9.17
C PRO A 33 -13.50 -5.38 10.00
N ASP A 34 -13.08 -6.50 9.43
CA ASP A 34 -12.85 -7.74 10.19
C ASP A 34 -11.74 -7.49 11.24
N PRO A 35 -12.01 -7.69 12.54
CA PRO A 35 -11.04 -7.42 13.61
C PRO A 35 -9.69 -8.12 13.49
N GLU A 36 -9.64 -9.23 12.76
CA GLU A 36 -8.42 -9.98 12.49
C GLU A 36 -7.78 -9.61 11.14
N GLY A 37 -8.38 -8.69 10.38
CA GLY A 37 -7.86 -8.24 9.08
C GLY A 37 -7.78 -9.34 8.01
N ARG A 38 -8.57 -10.41 8.14
CA ARG A 38 -8.48 -11.58 7.24
C ARG A 38 -8.78 -11.26 5.79
N GLY A 39 -9.76 -10.38 5.55
CA GLY A 39 -10.09 -9.90 4.20
C GLY A 39 -8.93 -9.12 3.59
N ALA A 40 -8.38 -8.16 4.33
CA ALA A 40 -7.23 -7.37 3.91
C ALA A 40 -5.99 -8.26 3.65
N ALA A 41 -5.70 -9.21 4.55
CA ALA A 41 -4.60 -10.15 4.36
C ALA A 41 -4.79 -11.02 3.10
N ARG A 42 -6.01 -11.52 2.86
CA ARG A 42 -6.33 -12.28 1.65
C ARG A 42 -6.14 -11.45 0.40
N CYS A 43 -6.56 -10.19 0.42
CA CYS A 43 -6.39 -9.26 -0.68
C CYS A 43 -4.93 -9.06 -1.05
N MET A 44 -4.07 -8.75 -0.07
CA MET A 44 -2.63 -8.59 -0.27
C MET A 44 -1.96 -9.87 -0.78
N LYS A 45 -2.34 -11.05 -0.22
CA LYS A 45 -1.82 -12.35 -0.71
C LYS A 45 -2.17 -12.59 -2.16
N MET A 46 -3.42 -12.32 -2.56
CA MET A 46 -3.84 -12.44 -3.97
C MET A 46 -3.03 -11.51 -4.88
N ALA A 47 -2.73 -10.29 -4.43
CA ALA A 47 -1.90 -9.36 -5.20
C ALA A 47 -0.48 -9.90 -5.39
N LEU A 48 0.14 -10.46 -4.35
CA LEU A 48 1.46 -11.09 -4.41
C LEU A 48 1.46 -12.32 -5.32
N GLU A 49 0.47 -13.20 -5.18
CA GLU A 49 0.31 -14.38 -6.02
C GLU A 49 0.15 -13.99 -7.50
N HIS A 50 -0.67 -12.97 -7.79
CA HIS A 50 -0.87 -12.47 -9.15
C HIS A 50 0.41 -11.87 -9.74
N ALA A 51 1.20 -11.18 -8.91
CA ALA A 51 2.49 -10.63 -9.31
C ALA A 51 3.60 -11.70 -9.45
N GLY A 52 3.40 -12.90 -8.91
CA GLY A 52 4.44 -13.92 -8.79
C GLY A 52 5.59 -13.48 -7.87
N MET A 53 5.29 -12.61 -6.89
CA MET A 53 6.28 -12.02 -5.99
C MET A 53 6.16 -12.60 -4.57
N LYS A 54 7.30 -12.64 -3.89
CA LYS A 54 7.37 -12.97 -2.46
C LYS A 54 7.14 -11.72 -1.61
N PRO A 55 6.65 -11.86 -0.37
CA PRO A 55 6.50 -10.73 0.54
C PRO A 55 7.79 -9.91 0.73
N GLU A 56 8.95 -10.57 0.77
CA GLU A 56 10.25 -9.94 0.99
C GLU A 56 10.72 -9.05 -0.17
N GLU A 57 10.07 -9.13 -1.31
CA GLU A 57 10.37 -8.31 -2.48
C GLU A 57 9.62 -6.96 -2.49
N ILE A 58 8.74 -6.73 -1.51
CA ILE A 58 8.03 -5.46 -1.33
C ILE A 58 8.80 -4.58 -0.35
N ASP A 59 9.21 -3.41 -0.79
CA ASP A 59 9.97 -2.45 0.02
C ASP A 59 9.06 -1.53 0.84
N TYR A 60 7.88 -1.21 0.28
CA TYR A 60 6.98 -0.22 0.85
C TYR A 60 5.51 -0.62 0.69
N VAL A 61 4.73 -0.43 1.74
CA VAL A 61 3.26 -0.50 1.69
C VAL A 61 2.67 0.88 1.95
N ASN A 62 1.97 1.42 0.96
CA ASN A 62 1.08 2.55 1.17
C ASN A 62 -0.23 2.01 1.74
N THR A 63 -0.45 2.27 3.02
CA THR A 63 -1.59 1.73 3.76
C THR A 63 -2.88 2.48 3.45
N HIS A 64 -4.00 1.81 3.60
CA HIS A 64 -5.29 2.49 3.67
C HIS A 64 -5.34 3.47 4.82
N GLY A 65 -4.86 3.11 6.02
CA GLY A 65 -4.49 3.92 7.15
C GLY A 65 -5.31 5.20 7.35
N THR A 66 -6.57 5.06 7.76
CA THR A 66 -7.52 6.18 7.92
C THR A 66 -7.48 6.83 9.29
N SER A 67 -6.59 6.38 10.17
CA SER A 67 -6.51 6.84 11.57
C SER A 67 -7.80 6.58 12.36
N THR A 68 -8.41 5.42 12.12
CA THR A 68 -9.56 4.96 12.91
C THR A 68 -9.12 3.90 13.92
N PRO A 69 -9.73 3.84 15.11
CA PRO A 69 -9.27 2.95 16.21
C PRO A 69 -9.19 1.47 15.83
N LEU A 70 -10.09 0.99 14.98
CA LEU A 70 -10.08 -0.41 14.52
C LEU A 70 -9.38 -0.59 13.18
N GLY A 71 -9.52 0.37 12.28
CA GLY A 71 -9.03 0.24 10.90
C GLY A 71 -7.53 0.02 10.84
N ASP A 72 -6.78 0.86 11.51
CA ASP A 72 -5.32 0.81 11.50
C ASP A 72 -4.80 -0.48 12.15
N ILE A 73 -5.36 -0.88 13.30
CA ILE A 73 -4.98 -2.11 14.00
C ILE A 73 -5.26 -3.34 13.14
N CYS A 74 -6.43 -3.40 12.49
CA CYS A 74 -6.78 -4.50 11.58
C CYS A 74 -5.84 -4.58 10.38
N GLU A 75 -5.46 -3.45 9.80
CA GLU A 75 -4.52 -3.40 8.69
C GLU A 75 -3.12 -3.83 9.12
N ILE A 76 -2.63 -3.38 10.27
CA ILE A 76 -1.34 -3.82 10.84
C ILE A 76 -1.32 -5.34 11.09
N LYS A 77 -2.40 -5.91 11.63
CA LYS A 77 -2.52 -7.37 11.78
C LYS A 77 -2.45 -8.08 10.43
N ALA A 78 -3.16 -7.56 9.44
CA ALA A 78 -3.14 -8.11 8.09
C ALA A 78 -1.75 -8.07 7.45
N ILE A 79 -1.04 -6.93 7.57
CA ILE A 79 0.33 -6.78 7.08
C ILE A 79 1.26 -7.78 7.77
N LYS A 80 1.21 -7.91 9.09
CA LYS A 80 1.99 -8.91 9.82
C LYS A 80 1.71 -10.33 9.37
N ALA A 81 0.44 -10.68 9.13
CA ALA A 81 0.03 -12.00 8.68
C ALA A 81 0.48 -12.35 7.24
N VAL A 82 0.72 -11.34 6.41
CA VAL A 82 1.19 -11.51 5.02
C VAL A 82 2.71 -11.49 4.94
N PHE A 83 3.34 -10.54 5.60
CA PHE A 83 4.77 -10.24 5.46
C PHE A 83 5.65 -10.92 6.53
N GLY A 84 5.04 -11.52 7.56
CA GLY A 84 5.78 -12.26 8.58
C GLY A 84 6.89 -11.43 9.23
N ASP A 85 8.09 -12.00 9.30
CA ASP A 85 9.25 -11.33 9.89
C ASP A 85 9.68 -10.09 9.07
N HIS A 86 9.44 -10.09 7.77
CA HIS A 86 9.73 -8.93 6.91
C HIS A 86 8.96 -7.69 7.32
N ALA A 87 7.73 -7.84 7.83
CA ALA A 87 6.93 -6.72 8.33
C ALA A 87 7.65 -5.88 9.39
N LYS A 88 8.53 -6.50 10.19
CA LYS A 88 9.29 -5.84 11.26
C LYS A 88 10.74 -5.50 10.90
N ASN A 89 11.32 -6.21 9.92
CA ASN A 89 12.75 -6.20 9.66
C ASN A 89 13.13 -5.77 8.24
N GLY A 90 12.30 -5.00 7.56
CA GLY A 90 12.64 -4.55 6.21
C GLY A 90 11.54 -3.77 5.51
N LEU A 91 10.29 -4.09 5.80
CA LEU A 91 9.15 -3.41 5.20
C LEU A 91 8.93 -2.04 5.85
N LEU A 92 8.78 -1.02 5.02
CA LEU A 92 8.35 0.30 5.46
C LEU A 92 6.87 0.49 5.09
N ILE A 93 6.11 1.13 5.96
CA ILE A 93 4.72 1.45 5.68
C ILE A 93 4.49 2.95 5.88
N SER A 94 3.51 3.54 5.19
CA SER A 94 3.00 4.86 5.58
C SER A 94 1.59 5.08 5.05
N SER A 95 0.86 5.98 5.71
CA SER A 95 -0.42 6.49 5.21
C SER A 95 -0.25 7.90 4.68
N THR A 96 -0.32 8.04 3.36
CA THR A 96 -0.31 9.35 2.71
C THR A 96 -1.58 10.17 3.00
N LYS A 97 -2.65 9.52 3.48
CA LYS A 97 -3.85 10.20 3.95
C LYS A 97 -3.59 11.16 5.12
N SER A 98 -2.52 10.93 5.89
CA SER A 98 -2.10 11.88 6.93
C SER A 98 -1.78 13.28 6.38
N MET A 99 -1.38 13.38 5.11
CA MET A 99 -1.04 14.62 4.42
C MET A 99 -2.16 15.11 3.49
N THR A 100 -2.81 14.19 2.77
CA THR A 100 -3.78 14.54 1.71
C THR A 100 -5.23 14.54 2.20
N GLY A 101 -5.50 13.94 3.35
CA GLY A 101 -6.86 13.58 3.77
C GLY A 101 -7.38 12.37 2.98
N HIS A 102 -8.57 11.92 3.35
CA HIS A 102 -9.23 10.80 2.69
C HIS A 102 -10.05 11.28 1.49
N LEU A 103 -9.57 11.02 0.29
CA LEU A 103 -10.17 11.48 -0.98
C LEU A 103 -11.31 10.56 -1.50
N LEU A 104 -11.82 9.67 -0.66
CA LEU A 104 -12.90 8.73 -0.99
C LEU A 104 -12.59 7.93 -2.26
N GLY A 105 -13.44 8.01 -3.28
CA GLY A 105 -13.25 7.29 -4.54
C GLY A 105 -11.97 7.67 -5.33
N ALA A 106 -11.39 8.84 -5.06
CA ALA A 106 -10.14 9.27 -5.70
C ALA A 106 -8.88 8.83 -4.91
N ALA A 107 -9.03 8.36 -3.67
CA ALA A 107 -7.91 8.06 -2.77
C ALA A 107 -6.91 7.09 -3.39
N GLY A 108 -7.37 5.94 -3.89
CA GLY A 108 -6.48 4.93 -4.47
C GLY A 108 -5.67 5.41 -5.66
N GLY A 109 -6.24 6.28 -6.52
CA GLY A 109 -5.52 6.85 -7.65
C GLY A 109 -4.42 7.83 -7.23
N VAL A 110 -4.70 8.69 -6.24
CA VAL A 110 -3.70 9.63 -5.69
C VAL A 110 -2.62 8.90 -4.93
N GLU A 111 -2.98 7.89 -4.16
CA GLU A 111 -2.06 7.04 -3.41
C GLU A 111 -1.13 6.24 -4.35
N LEU A 112 -1.67 5.71 -5.43
CA LEU A 112 -0.86 5.07 -6.47
C LEU A 112 0.12 6.06 -7.09
N ALA A 113 -0.29 7.28 -7.41
CA ALA A 113 0.62 8.30 -7.90
C ALA A 113 1.74 8.61 -6.90
N ALA A 114 1.42 8.71 -5.60
CA ALA A 114 2.43 8.89 -4.56
C ALA A 114 3.41 7.70 -4.49
N CYS A 115 2.93 6.46 -4.67
CA CYS A 115 3.77 5.27 -4.76
C CYS A 115 4.74 5.34 -5.94
N LEU A 116 4.25 5.75 -7.12
CA LEU A 116 5.09 5.90 -8.32
C LEU A 116 6.17 6.97 -8.14
N MET A 117 5.83 8.08 -7.48
CA MET A 117 6.80 9.13 -7.13
C MET A 117 7.82 8.62 -6.10
N ALA A 118 7.38 7.91 -5.07
CA ALA A 118 8.28 7.31 -4.08
C ALA A 118 9.32 6.38 -4.74
N MET A 119 8.89 5.58 -5.72
CA MET A 119 9.79 4.73 -6.51
C MET A 119 10.74 5.54 -7.38
N GLN A 120 10.24 6.61 -8.01
CA GLN A 120 11.06 7.44 -8.90
C GLN A 120 12.17 8.16 -8.12
N ASP A 121 11.82 8.74 -6.99
CA ASP A 121 12.70 9.62 -6.22
C ASP A 121 13.48 8.85 -5.13
N ASN A 122 13.12 7.58 -4.89
CA ASN A 122 13.63 6.75 -3.78
C ASN A 122 13.41 7.44 -2.41
N ILE A 123 12.23 8.02 -2.24
CA ILE A 123 11.82 8.70 -1.00
C ILE A 123 10.43 8.22 -0.62
N ILE A 124 10.33 7.56 0.52
CA ILE A 124 9.03 7.14 1.08
C ILE A 124 8.42 8.31 1.83
N PRO A 125 7.17 8.71 1.47
CA PRO A 125 6.45 9.77 2.18
C PRO A 125 6.11 9.34 3.61
N PRO A 126 6.11 10.25 4.58
CA PRO A 126 5.85 9.91 5.97
C PRO A 126 4.36 9.74 6.27
N THR A 127 4.07 9.07 7.37
CA THR A 127 2.84 9.30 8.13
C THR A 127 3.10 10.48 9.06
N ILE A 128 2.48 11.63 8.82
CA ILE A 128 2.64 12.82 9.68
C ILE A 128 1.65 12.79 10.85
N ASN A 129 1.88 13.67 11.84
CA ASN A 129 1.10 13.81 13.07
C ASN A 129 1.17 12.56 13.99
N VAL A 130 2.29 11.85 13.93
CA VAL A 130 2.54 10.72 14.83
C VAL A 130 3.33 11.24 16.04
N ASP A 131 2.60 11.72 17.05
CA ASP A 131 3.19 12.18 18.31
C ASP A 131 3.43 11.00 19.28
N ASN A 132 2.49 10.06 19.31
CA ASN A 132 2.57 8.84 20.11
C ASN A 132 2.01 7.69 19.27
N GLN A 133 2.90 6.84 18.78
CA GLN A 133 2.48 5.67 18.01
C GLN A 133 1.80 4.65 18.92
N ASP A 134 0.63 4.15 18.50
CA ASP A 134 -0.10 3.13 19.20
C ASP A 134 0.75 1.84 19.31
N PRO A 135 0.91 1.26 20.52
CA PRO A 135 1.67 0.03 20.71
C PRO A 135 1.18 -1.17 19.88
N GLU A 136 -0.09 -1.21 19.48
CA GLU A 136 -0.63 -2.25 18.61
C GLU A 136 -0.26 -2.00 17.11
N CYS A 137 0.09 -0.76 16.77
CA CYS A 137 0.57 -0.36 15.43
C CYS A 137 2.11 -0.32 15.40
N ASP A 138 2.77 -1.41 15.81
CA ASP A 138 4.20 -1.52 16.10
C ASP A 138 5.10 -1.76 14.84
N LEU A 139 4.65 -1.38 13.67
CA LEU A 139 5.45 -1.39 12.44
C LEU A 139 6.08 -0.01 12.18
N ASP A 140 7.14 0.02 11.36
CA ASP A 140 7.77 1.29 10.96
C ASP A 140 6.88 2.06 9.98
N CYS A 141 6.08 2.96 10.51
CA CYS A 141 5.15 3.79 9.73
C CYS A 141 5.80 5.05 9.14
N VAL A 142 7.12 5.12 9.06
CA VAL A 142 7.87 6.29 8.61
C VAL A 142 7.36 7.57 9.27
N PRO A 143 7.45 7.70 10.59
CA PRO A 143 6.77 8.75 11.33
C PRO A 143 7.37 10.12 11.05
N ASN A 144 6.51 11.08 10.72
CA ASN A 144 6.74 12.52 10.63
C ASN A 144 7.78 13.01 9.61
N LYS A 145 8.74 12.19 9.20
CA LYS A 145 9.79 12.58 8.24
C LYS A 145 9.91 11.55 7.13
N ALA A 146 9.97 12.03 5.90
CA ALA A 146 10.21 11.18 4.73
C ALA A 146 11.53 10.42 4.88
N ARG A 147 11.59 9.21 4.33
CA ARG A 147 12.77 8.36 4.38
C ARG A 147 13.36 8.14 3.00
N GLU A 148 14.59 8.54 2.83
CA GLU A 148 15.38 8.21 1.65
C GLU A 148 15.80 6.73 1.72
N THR A 149 15.34 5.95 0.78
CA THR A 149 15.69 4.54 0.62
C THR A 149 15.31 4.08 -0.77
N ARG A 150 16.04 3.10 -1.30
CA ARG A 150 15.68 2.51 -2.60
C ARG A 150 14.34 1.82 -2.50
N VAL A 151 13.48 2.07 -3.48
CA VAL A 151 12.14 1.48 -3.59
C VAL A 151 12.00 0.86 -4.98
N ASP A 152 12.00 -0.45 -5.04
CA ASP A 152 11.88 -1.21 -6.28
C ASP A 152 10.47 -1.79 -6.46
N ALA A 153 9.76 -2.09 -5.37
CA ALA A 153 8.39 -2.57 -5.41
C ALA A 153 7.53 -2.01 -4.27
N VAL A 154 6.30 -1.65 -4.59
CA VAL A 154 5.33 -1.06 -3.67
C VAL A 154 4.00 -1.79 -3.76
N LEU A 155 3.39 -2.02 -2.60
CA LEU A 155 2.00 -2.45 -2.49
C LEU A 155 1.15 -1.28 -1.97
N SER A 156 0.03 -0.99 -2.62
CA SER A 156 -0.92 0.04 -2.17
C SER A 156 -2.25 -0.59 -1.83
N ASN A 157 -2.75 -0.31 -0.62
CA ASN A 157 -4.01 -0.83 -0.09
C ASN A 157 -5.12 0.21 -0.17
N SER A 158 -6.32 -0.25 -0.51
CA SER A 158 -7.53 0.55 -0.45
C SER A 158 -8.69 -0.30 0.07
N PHE A 159 -9.20 0.06 1.24
CA PHE A 159 -10.28 -0.65 1.92
C PHE A 159 -11.51 0.26 2.02
N GLY A 160 -12.68 -0.29 1.78
CA GLY A 160 -13.92 0.49 1.71
C GLY A 160 -15.04 -0.08 2.57
N PHE A 161 -16.05 0.75 2.82
CA PHE A 161 -17.29 0.30 3.44
C PHE A 161 -17.92 -0.85 2.66
N GLY A 162 -18.64 -1.71 3.35
CA GLY A 162 -19.13 -2.97 2.79
C GLY A 162 -18.09 -4.09 2.85
N GLY A 163 -16.92 -3.82 3.47
CA GLY A 163 -15.83 -4.77 3.60
C GLY A 163 -15.07 -5.01 2.30
N HIS A 164 -15.14 -4.08 1.35
CA HIS A 164 -14.40 -4.19 0.10
C HIS A 164 -12.92 -3.89 0.32
N ASN A 165 -12.05 -4.81 -0.09
CA ASN A 165 -10.62 -4.66 -0.03
C ASN A 165 -10.00 -4.77 -1.41
N SER A 166 -9.08 -3.88 -1.75
CA SER A 166 -8.25 -3.96 -2.93
C SER A 166 -6.80 -3.65 -2.61
N SER A 167 -5.89 -4.37 -3.24
CA SER A 167 -4.45 -4.15 -3.16
C SER A 167 -3.87 -4.20 -4.57
N VAL A 168 -2.97 -3.27 -4.87
CA VAL A 168 -2.23 -3.26 -6.13
C VAL A 168 -0.74 -3.28 -5.87
N ILE A 169 0.02 -3.94 -6.75
CA ILE A 169 1.48 -3.97 -6.68
C ILE A 169 2.04 -3.34 -7.95
N VAL A 170 2.93 -2.39 -7.75
CA VAL A 170 3.76 -1.82 -8.80
C VAL A 170 5.22 -2.10 -8.50
N LYS A 171 6.00 -2.38 -9.53
CA LYS A 171 7.45 -2.55 -9.43
C LYS A 171 8.16 -1.71 -10.48
N ARG A 172 9.44 -1.46 -10.23
CA ARG A 172 10.33 -0.82 -11.22
C ARG A 172 10.41 -1.69 -12.46
N PHE A 173 10.30 -1.07 -13.61
CA PHE A 173 10.51 -1.76 -14.89
C PHE A 173 12.00 -2.09 -15.03
N ALA A 174 12.31 -3.35 -15.40
CA ALA A 174 13.68 -3.84 -15.58
C ALA A 174 14.22 -3.49 -16.99
#